data_3ec212813e55aac524a300d440c44f06
#
_entry.id   3ec212813e55aac524a300d440c44f06
#
_cell.length_a   1.000
_cell.length_b   1.000
_cell.length_c   1.000
_cell.angle_alpha   90.00
_cell.angle_beta   90.00
_cell.angle_gamma   90.00
#
_symmetry.space_group_name_H-M   'P 1'
#
loop_
_entity.id
_entity.type
_entity.pdbx_description
1 polymer ?
#
loop_
_entity_poly.entity_id
_entity_poly.type
_entity_poly.pdbx_seq_one_letter_code
_entity_poly.pdbx_strand_id
1 'polypeptide(L)'
;NMRDDVNEKITESMDSLIALTRSRQNGAETVFTGVYRKIELCAALLVLLMLEICMITRYFVVKPLMDYGQSIRRGEIFPVVGAAELQDLALTYNEVYRENQETQKIIRHEAEHDALTGALNRGSFEKILNIYKNGEKPFAMILCDVDIFKHVNDTYGHAVGDEILKKVANLLQTT
;
A
#
# COMPACT_ATOMS: atom_id res chain seq x y z
N ASN A 1 93.68 -30.40 -12.59
CA ASN A 1 93.35 -31.72 -13.13
C ASN A 1 92.05 -31.68 -13.93
N MET A 2 92.04 -32.15 -15.20
CA MET A 2 90.95 -32.04 -16.17
C MET A 2 89.57 -32.53 -15.57
N ARG A 3 89.61 -33.41 -14.58
CA ARG A 3 88.40 -33.98 -13.91
C ARG A 3 87.78 -33.03 -12.87
N ASP A 4 88.63 -32.26 -12.23
CA ASP A 4 88.19 -31.29 -11.21
C ASP A 4 87.59 -30.06 -11.91
N ASP A 5 88.15 -29.61 -13.06
CA ASP A 5 87.58 -28.52 -13.85
C ASP A 5 86.27 -28.87 -14.50
N VAL A 6 86.01 -30.14 -14.87
CA VAL A 6 84.74 -30.61 -15.41
C VAL A 6 83.69 -30.67 -14.30
N ASN A 7 84.02 -31.15 -13.08
CA ASN A 7 83.11 -31.20 -11.93
C ASN A 7 82.73 -29.78 -11.49
N GLU A 8 83.67 -28.83 -11.47
CA GLU A 8 83.39 -27.44 -11.10
C GLU A 8 82.42 -26.79 -12.08
N LYS A 9 82.59 -26.96 -13.40
CA LYS A 9 81.67 -26.48 -14.43
C LYS A 9 80.30 -27.13 -14.37
N ILE A 10 80.17 -28.42 -14.01
CA ILE A 10 78.91 -29.10 -13.82
C ILE A 10 78.16 -28.51 -12.60
N THR A 11 78.85 -28.29 -11.48
CA THR A 11 78.29 -27.69 -10.28
C THR A 11 77.80 -26.28 -10.52
N GLU A 12 78.60 -25.43 -11.21
CA GLU A 12 78.25 -24.07 -11.58
C GLU A 12 77.02 -24.01 -12.52
N SER A 13 76.93 -24.95 -13.49
CA SER A 13 75.73 -25.09 -14.36
C SER A 13 74.49 -25.58 -13.59
N MET A 14 74.66 -26.50 -12.64
CA MET A 14 73.51 -26.94 -11.77
C MET A 14 73.05 -25.82 -10.89
N ASP A 15 73.94 -25.05 -10.26
CA ASP A 15 73.53 -23.93 -9.37
C ASP A 15 72.82 -22.83 -10.17
N SER A 16 73.28 -22.54 -11.42
CA SER A 16 72.61 -21.59 -12.30
C SER A 16 71.18 -22.06 -12.71
N LEU A 17 71.02 -23.35 -13.00
CA LEU A 17 69.71 -23.95 -13.30
C LEU A 17 68.76 -23.92 -12.11
N ILE A 18 69.28 -24.23 -10.92
CA ILE A 18 68.48 -24.14 -9.67
C ILE A 18 68.04 -22.70 -9.39
N ALA A 19 68.96 -21.72 -9.56
CA ALA A 19 68.62 -20.30 -9.38
C ALA A 19 67.56 -19.81 -10.38
N LEU A 20 67.70 -20.24 -11.66
CA LEU A 20 66.69 -19.93 -12.69
C LEU A 20 65.33 -20.53 -12.43
N THR A 21 65.26 -21.80 -11.96
CA THR A 21 64.06 -22.50 -11.61
C THR A 21 63.34 -21.83 -10.40
N ARG A 22 64.15 -21.46 -9.39
CA ARG A 22 63.66 -20.77 -8.20
C ARG A 22 63.12 -19.36 -8.52
N SER A 23 63.79 -18.63 -9.40
CA SER A 23 63.33 -17.33 -9.88
C SER A 23 62.01 -17.43 -10.64
N ARG A 24 61.85 -18.42 -11.53
CA ARG A 24 60.58 -18.68 -12.23
C ARG A 24 59.44 -19.09 -11.29
N GLN A 25 59.73 -19.92 -10.28
CA GLN A 25 58.73 -20.35 -9.30
C GLN A 25 58.27 -19.18 -8.45
N ASN A 26 59.18 -18.32 -7.97
CA ASN A 26 58.82 -17.11 -7.21
C ASN A 26 58.03 -16.11 -8.06
N GLY A 27 58.38 -15.96 -9.35
CA GLY A 27 57.61 -15.12 -10.28
C GLY A 27 56.17 -15.64 -10.50
N ALA A 28 56.03 -16.98 -10.63
CA ALA A 28 54.69 -17.57 -10.76
C ALA A 28 53.83 -17.38 -9.49
N GLU A 29 54.40 -17.58 -8.30
CA GLU A 29 53.69 -17.38 -7.02
C GLU A 29 53.21 -15.94 -6.84
N THR A 30 54.00 -14.95 -7.20
CA THR A 30 53.62 -13.53 -7.12
C THR A 30 52.48 -13.19 -8.10
N VAL A 31 52.47 -13.79 -9.30
CA VAL A 31 51.37 -13.61 -10.25
C VAL A 31 50.09 -14.29 -9.74
N PHE A 32 50.19 -15.51 -9.24
CA PHE A 32 49.04 -16.24 -8.69
C PHE A 32 48.42 -15.51 -7.50
N THR A 33 49.21 -15.08 -6.52
CA THR A 33 48.70 -14.31 -5.37
C THR A 33 48.06 -12.99 -5.80
N GLY A 34 48.62 -12.31 -6.80
CA GLY A 34 48.03 -11.11 -7.35
C GLY A 34 46.67 -11.34 -8.04
N VAL A 35 46.54 -12.46 -8.76
CA VAL A 35 45.27 -12.86 -9.39
C VAL A 35 44.20 -13.24 -8.34
N TYR A 36 44.58 -14.07 -7.35
CA TYR A 36 43.65 -14.45 -6.28
C TYR A 36 43.13 -13.24 -5.51
N ARG A 37 43.99 -12.29 -5.16
CA ARG A 37 43.57 -11.04 -4.50
C ARG A 37 42.57 -10.21 -5.32
N LYS A 38 42.75 -10.16 -6.64
CA LYS A 38 41.80 -9.48 -7.54
C LYS A 38 40.45 -10.19 -7.59
N ILE A 39 40.45 -11.53 -7.62
CA ILE A 39 39.23 -12.35 -7.60
C ILE A 39 38.46 -12.13 -6.28
N GLU A 40 39.15 -12.13 -5.14
CA GLU A 40 38.55 -11.87 -3.83
C GLU A 40 37.91 -10.47 -3.77
N LEU A 41 38.59 -9.45 -4.28
CA LEU A 41 38.05 -8.09 -4.34
C LEU A 41 36.84 -8.00 -5.25
N CYS A 42 36.84 -8.64 -6.40
CA CYS A 42 35.68 -8.70 -7.28
C CYS A 42 34.49 -9.43 -6.64
N ALA A 43 34.78 -10.54 -5.98
CA ALA A 43 33.73 -11.29 -5.26
C ALA A 43 33.11 -10.46 -4.13
N ALA A 44 33.94 -9.77 -3.33
CA ALA A 44 33.46 -8.87 -2.28
C ALA A 44 32.59 -7.73 -2.84
N LEU A 45 33.00 -7.14 -3.97
CA LEU A 45 32.24 -6.09 -4.65
C LEU A 45 30.88 -6.60 -5.13
N LEU A 46 30.83 -7.80 -5.72
CA LEU A 46 29.59 -8.41 -6.18
C LEU A 46 28.62 -8.69 -5.02
N VAL A 47 29.13 -9.18 -3.89
CA VAL A 47 28.30 -9.37 -2.69
C VAL A 47 27.73 -8.04 -2.19
N LEU A 48 28.53 -7.00 -2.18
CA LEU A 48 28.11 -5.67 -1.74
C LEU A 48 27.03 -5.10 -2.66
N LEU A 49 27.19 -5.21 -3.97
CA LEU A 49 26.16 -4.81 -4.96
C LEU A 49 24.86 -5.62 -4.79
N MET A 50 24.98 -6.91 -4.53
CA MET A 50 23.80 -7.75 -4.26
C MET A 50 23.03 -7.29 -3.02
N LEU A 51 23.73 -6.92 -1.95
CA LEU A 51 23.11 -6.38 -0.73
C LEU A 51 22.44 -5.03 -0.98
N GLU A 52 23.08 -4.14 -1.75
CA GLU A 52 22.48 -2.85 -2.14
C GLU A 52 21.18 -3.06 -2.93
N ILE A 53 21.18 -3.90 -3.95
CA ILE A 53 19.99 -4.20 -4.75
C ILE A 53 18.88 -4.78 -3.85
N CYS A 54 19.23 -5.68 -2.95
CA CYS A 54 18.28 -6.26 -2.01
C CYS A 54 17.64 -5.20 -1.09
N MET A 55 18.46 -4.28 -0.56
CA MET A 55 17.99 -3.16 0.27
C MET A 55 17.07 -2.21 -0.50
N ILE A 56 17.46 -1.83 -1.72
CA ILE A 56 16.66 -0.95 -2.58
C ILE A 56 15.30 -1.61 -2.90
N THR A 57 15.32 -2.87 -3.32
CA THR A 57 14.09 -3.62 -3.63
C THR A 57 13.19 -3.73 -2.39
N ARG A 58 13.75 -4.02 -1.23
CA ARG A 58 13.00 -4.10 0.03
C ARG A 58 12.32 -2.77 0.38
N TYR A 59 13.02 -1.66 0.22
CA TYR A 59 12.54 -0.34 0.61
C TYR A 59 11.51 0.23 -0.39
N PHE A 60 11.78 0.12 -1.69
CA PHE A 60 10.96 0.75 -2.73
C PHE A 60 9.81 -0.13 -3.24
N VAL A 61 9.87 -1.44 -3.05
CA VAL A 61 8.87 -2.37 -3.60
C VAL A 61 8.20 -3.19 -2.50
N VAL A 62 8.98 -3.96 -1.73
CA VAL A 62 8.41 -4.93 -0.79
C VAL A 62 7.63 -4.25 0.33
N LYS A 63 8.22 -3.25 0.96
CA LYS A 63 7.59 -2.53 2.08
C LYS A 63 6.30 -1.83 1.66
N PRO A 64 6.25 -1.02 0.59
CA PRO A 64 5.00 -0.41 0.11
C PRO A 64 3.91 -1.43 -0.21
N LEU A 65 4.24 -2.55 -0.86
CA LEU A 65 3.25 -3.60 -1.15
C LEU A 65 2.67 -4.23 0.13
N MET A 66 3.49 -4.43 1.15
CA MET A 66 3.01 -4.90 2.45
C MET A 66 2.07 -3.89 3.12
N ASP A 67 2.42 -2.61 3.06
CA ASP A 67 1.61 -1.52 3.60
C ASP A 67 0.26 -1.42 2.86
N TYR A 68 0.24 -1.54 1.53
CA TYR A 68 -0.99 -1.60 0.73
C TYR A 68 -1.88 -2.78 1.14
N GLY A 69 -1.29 -3.96 1.32
CA GLY A 69 -2.02 -5.14 1.80
C GLY A 69 -2.64 -4.95 3.18
N GLN A 70 -2.01 -4.17 4.06
CA GLN A 70 -2.58 -3.81 5.36
C GLN A 70 -3.70 -2.78 5.23
N SER A 71 -3.52 -1.75 4.40
CA SER A 71 -4.53 -0.72 4.15
C SER A 71 -5.82 -1.30 3.58
N ILE A 72 -5.73 -2.26 2.63
CA ILE A 72 -6.90 -2.99 2.12
C ILE A 72 -7.65 -3.69 3.26
N ARG A 73 -6.94 -4.41 4.13
CA ARG A 73 -7.59 -5.15 5.24
C ARG A 73 -8.24 -4.23 6.27
N ARG A 74 -7.73 -3.01 6.42
CA ARG A 74 -8.29 -2.00 7.34
C ARG A 74 -9.36 -1.13 6.68
N GLY A 75 -9.55 -1.21 5.38
CA GLY A 75 -10.42 -0.32 4.64
C GLY A 75 -9.93 1.14 4.67
N GLU A 76 -8.63 1.34 4.50
CA GLU A 76 -7.97 2.64 4.51
C GLU A 76 -7.38 2.96 3.14
N ILE A 77 -7.07 4.22 2.92
CA ILE A 77 -6.35 4.69 1.73
C ILE A 77 -4.91 4.18 1.73
N PHE A 78 -4.31 4.03 0.53
CA PHE A 78 -2.91 3.64 0.39
C PHE A 78 -1.98 4.81 0.71
N PRO A 79 -0.86 4.57 1.41
CA PRO A 79 0.21 5.55 1.50
C PRO A 79 0.89 5.72 0.13
N VAL A 80 1.13 6.96 -0.29
CA VAL A 80 1.77 7.28 -1.58
C VAL A 80 3.28 7.20 -1.39
N VAL A 81 3.83 5.98 -1.42
CA VAL A 81 5.26 5.69 -1.18
C VAL A 81 5.76 4.59 -2.11
N GLY A 82 7.09 4.51 -2.28
CA GLY A 82 7.72 3.47 -3.10
C GLY A 82 8.13 3.95 -4.48
N ALA A 83 8.28 3.02 -5.43
CA ALA A 83 8.58 3.32 -6.83
C ALA A 83 7.45 4.12 -7.49
N ALA A 84 7.75 4.84 -8.57
CA ALA A 84 6.80 5.73 -9.24
C ALA A 84 5.51 5.01 -9.64
N GLU A 85 5.62 3.80 -10.15
CA GLU A 85 4.49 2.95 -10.57
C GLU A 85 3.60 2.57 -9.38
N LEU A 86 4.18 2.35 -8.20
CA LEU A 86 3.44 2.06 -6.98
C LEU A 86 2.74 3.31 -6.42
N GLN A 87 3.36 4.48 -6.57
CA GLN A 87 2.74 5.74 -6.19
C GLN A 87 1.52 6.05 -7.07
N ASP A 88 1.64 5.84 -8.39
CA ASP A 88 0.54 6.01 -9.34
C ASP A 88 -0.62 5.04 -9.03
N LEU A 89 -0.31 3.78 -8.75
CA LEU A 89 -1.29 2.80 -8.28
C LEU A 89 -1.98 3.25 -6.99
N ALA A 90 -1.23 3.79 -6.03
CA ALA A 90 -1.80 4.29 -4.78
C ALA A 90 -2.74 5.47 -4.99
N LEU A 91 -2.39 6.41 -5.86
CA LEU A 91 -3.23 7.55 -6.21
C LEU A 91 -4.53 7.10 -6.86
N THR A 92 -4.45 6.24 -7.88
CA THR A 92 -5.62 5.69 -8.58
C THR A 92 -6.53 4.91 -7.63
N TYR A 93 -5.97 4.05 -6.77
CA TYR A 93 -6.76 3.33 -5.76
C TYR A 93 -7.46 4.28 -4.80
N ASN A 94 -6.76 5.30 -4.31
CA ASN A 94 -7.31 6.26 -3.36
C ASN A 94 -8.45 7.10 -3.96
N GLU A 95 -8.37 7.43 -5.24
CA GLU A 95 -9.44 8.10 -5.97
C GLU A 95 -10.68 7.20 -6.05
N VAL A 96 -10.54 5.98 -6.57
CA VAL A 96 -11.63 5.00 -6.66
C VAL A 96 -12.23 4.69 -5.28
N TYR A 97 -11.39 4.59 -4.24
CA TYR A 97 -11.85 4.36 -2.89
C TYR A 97 -12.73 5.52 -2.36
N ARG A 98 -12.33 6.78 -2.61
CA ARG A 98 -13.14 7.95 -2.23
C ARG A 98 -14.46 8.02 -2.97
N GLU A 99 -14.46 7.81 -4.29
CA GLU A 99 -15.68 7.78 -5.10
C GLU A 99 -16.65 6.69 -4.60
N ASN A 100 -16.13 5.51 -4.28
CA ASN A 100 -16.94 4.44 -3.71
C ASN A 100 -17.55 4.82 -2.35
N GLN A 101 -16.78 5.46 -1.48
CA GLN A 101 -17.26 5.92 -0.18
C GLN A 101 -18.36 6.98 -0.32
N GLU A 102 -18.20 7.91 -1.25
CA GLU A 102 -19.22 8.93 -1.54
C GLU A 102 -20.48 8.31 -2.12
N THR A 103 -20.34 7.42 -3.09
CA THR A 103 -21.47 6.69 -3.69
C THR A 103 -22.23 5.88 -2.64
N GLN A 104 -21.53 5.19 -1.75
CA GLN A 104 -22.18 4.44 -0.66
C GLN A 104 -22.92 5.35 0.31
N LYS A 105 -22.41 6.56 0.60
CA LYS A 105 -23.14 7.53 1.44
C LYS A 105 -24.44 7.98 0.77
N ILE A 106 -24.40 8.27 -0.54
CA ILE A 106 -25.58 8.67 -1.32
C ILE A 106 -26.61 7.55 -1.32
N ILE A 107 -26.20 6.32 -1.68
CA ILE A 107 -27.10 5.15 -1.70
C ILE A 107 -27.72 4.90 -0.32
N ARG A 108 -26.93 5.01 0.75
CA ARG A 108 -27.44 4.86 2.11
C ARG A 108 -28.44 5.96 2.44
N HIS A 109 -28.14 7.22 2.11
CA HIS A 109 -29.03 8.34 2.34
C HIS A 109 -30.37 8.13 1.61
N GLU A 110 -30.35 7.77 0.34
CA GLU A 110 -31.54 7.46 -0.45
C GLU A 110 -32.33 6.27 0.11
N ALA A 111 -31.64 5.24 0.61
CA ALA A 111 -32.27 4.07 1.21
C ALA A 111 -32.88 4.35 2.62
N GLU A 112 -32.38 5.36 3.33
CA GLU A 112 -32.79 5.68 4.70
C GLU A 112 -33.78 6.85 4.80
N HIS A 113 -33.87 7.69 3.78
CA HIS A 113 -34.67 8.91 3.80
C HIS A 113 -35.80 8.88 2.76
N ASP A 114 -36.79 9.67 2.98
CA ASP A 114 -37.89 9.92 2.04
C ASP A 114 -37.45 10.97 1.01
N ALA A 115 -37.62 10.65 -0.25
CA ALA A 115 -37.11 11.47 -1.36
C ALA A 115 -37.79 12.85 -1.45
N LEU A 116 -39.01 13.01 -0.95
CA LEU A 116 -39.73 14.27 -0.99
C LEU A 116 -39.32 15.20 0.14
N THR A 117 -39.29 14.67 1.35
CA THR A 117 -39.19 15.45 2.59
C THR A 117 -37.83 15.46 3.20
N GLY A 118 -36.93 14.52 2.81
CA GLY A 118 -35.63 14.32 3.43
C GLY A 118 -35.68 13.76 4.86
N ALA A 119 -36.85 13.50 5.41
CA ALA A 119 -37.03 12.83 6.69
C ALA A 119 -36.69 11.34 6.59
N LEU A 120 -36.39 10.68 7.70
CA LEU A 120 -36.25 9.23 7.70
C LEU A 120 -37.45 8.54 7.14
N ASN A 121 -37.25 7.60 6.23
CA ASN A 121 -38.39 6.83 5.70
C ASN A 121 -38.92 5.81 6.74
N ARG A 122 -40.06 5.20 6.44
CA ARG A 122 -40.72 4.24 7.33
C ARG A 122 -39.81 3.10 7.77
N GLY A 123 -38.99 2.54 6.83
CA GLY A 123 -38.09 1.42 7.14
C GLY A 123 -36.99 1.79 8.13
N SER A 124 -36.45 2.98 8.00
CA SER A 124 -35.44 3.52 8.93
C SER A 124 -36.06 3.87 10.29
N PHE A 125 -37.23 4.45 10.29
CA PHE A 125 -37.98 4.70 11.52
C PHE A 125 -38.24 3.40 12.30
N GLU A 126 -38.71 2.34 11.65
CA GLU A 126 -38.96 1.04 12.29
C GLU A 126 -37.72 0.42 12.91
N LYS A 127 -36.54 0.55 12.22
CA LYS A 127 -35.23 0.10 12.75
C LYS A 127 -34.89 0.85 14.04
N ILE A 128 -34.97 2.19 14.01
CA ILE A 128 -34.65 3.04 15.15
C ILE A 128 -35.62 2.75 16.31
N LEU A 129 -36.92 2.64 16.04
CA LEU A 129 -37.90 2.31 17.04
C LEU A 129 -37.60 0.97 17.73
N ASN A 130 -37.18 -0.04 16.98
CA ASN A 130 -36.81 -1.33 17.57
C ASN A 130 -35.57 -1.22 18.48
N ILE A 131 -34.60 -0.38 18.15
CA ILE A 131 -33.43 -0.11 19.01
C ILE A 131 -33.88 0.51 20.33
N TYR A 132 -34.77 1.51 20.29
CA TYR A 132 -35.29 2.16 21.50
C TYR A 132 -36.20 1.22 22.33
N LYS A 133 -37.01 0.39 21.69
CA LYS A 133 -37.87 -0.60 22.39
C LYS A 133 -37.05 -1.66 23.13
N ASN A 134 -35.91 -2.04 22.59
CA ASN A 134 -35.03 -3.05 23.20
C ASN A 134 -33.99 -2.43 24.15
N GLY A 135 -33.93 -1.11 24.24
CA GLY A 135 -33.03 -0.37 25.12
C GLY A 135 -33.65 -0.17 26.51
N GLU A 136 -32.78 0.10 27.48
CA GLU A 136 -33.22 0.37 28.89
C GLU A 136 -33.68 1.83 29.12
N LYS A 137 -33.49 2.72 28.13
CA LYS A 137 -33.82 4.15 28.27
C LYS A 137 -35.29 4.40 27.92
N PRO A 138 -36.02 5.11 28.75
CA PRO A 138 -37.38 5.52 28.42
C PRO A 138 -37.37 6.51 27.22
N PHE A 139 -38.34 6.38 26.34
CA PHE A 139 -38.57 7.28 25.22
C PHE A 139 -40.03 7.62 25.07
N ALA A 140 -40.35 8.75 24.44
CA ALA A 140 -41.70 9.14 24.04
C ALA A 140 -41.78 9.16 22.50
N MET A 141 -42.95 8.83 21.97
CA MET A 141 -43.25 8.88 20.55
C MET A 141 -44.44 9.82 20.33
N ILE A 142 -44.28 10.73 19.36
CA ILE A 142 -45.39 11.63 18.95
C ILE A 142 -45.75 11.24 17.51
N LEU A 143 -47.01 11.01 17.26
CA LEU A 143 -47.58 10.80 15.94
C LEU A 143 -48.29 12.09 15.52
N CYS A 144 -47.85 12.64 14.36
CA CYS A 144 -48.46 13.82 13.76
C CYS A 144 -49.07 13.45 12.40
N ASP A 145 -50.20 14.06 12.09
CA ASP A 145 -50.86 13.94 10.78
C ASP A 145 -51.26 15.32 10.27
N VAL A 146 -51.36 15.48 8.96
CA VAL A 146 -51.77 16.73 8.32
C VAL A 146 -53.26 16.66 8.01
N ASP A 147 -54.05 17.43 8.75
CA ASP A 147 -55.53 17.46 8.58
C ASP A 147 -55.92 17.92 7.18
N ILE A 148 -56.90 17.22 6.62
CA ILE A 148 -57.52 17.56 5.34
C ILE A 148 -56.52 17.61 4.17
N PHE A 149 -55.38 16.94 4.25
CA PHE A 149 -54.31 16.97 3.22
C PHE A 149 -54.83 16.57 1.83
N LYS A 150 -55.75 15.62 1.75
CA LYS A 150 -56.40 15.26 0.48
C LYS A 150 -57.11 16.43 -0.16
N HIS A 151 -57.83 17.24 0.60
CA HIS A 151 -58.51 18.42 0.07
C HIS A 151 -57.51 19.48 -0.46
N VAL A 152 -56.39 19.63 0.15
CA VAL A 152 -55.31 20.49 -0.36
C VAL A 152 -54.87 20.01 -1.73
N ASN A 153 -54.58 18.72 -1.90
CA ASN A 153 -54.19 18.15 -3.19
C ASN A 153 -55.30 18.31 -4.25
N ASP A 154 -56.53 18.05 -3.90
CA ASP A 154 -57.68 18.12 -4.81
C ASP A 154 -57.96 19.58 -5.26
N THR A 155 -57.71 20.58 -4.38
CA THR A 155 -57.98 21.98 -4.65
C THR A 155 -56.81 22.72 -5.32
N TYR A 156 -55.57 22.45 -4.88
CA TYR A 156 -54.39 23.21 -5.27
C TYR A 156 -53.36 22.41 -6.09
N GLY A 157 -53.64 21.12 -6.26
CA GLY A 157 -52.76 20.20 -6.97
C GLY A 157 -51.66 19.59 -6.11
N HIS A 158 -51.13 18.45 -6.57
CA HIS A 158 -50.08 17.67 -5.85
C HIS A 158 -48.82 18.48 -5.58
N ALA A 159 -48.40 19.39 -6.48
CA ALA A 159 -47.23 20.19 -6.27
C ALA A 159 -47.33 21.09 -5.02
N VAL A 160 -48.49 21.63 -4.73
CA VAL A 160 -48.73 22.41 -3.49
C VAL A 160 -48.73 21.50 -2.25
N GLY A 161 -49.33 20.31 -2.37
CA GLY A 161 -49.28 19.32 -1.30
C GLY A 161 -47.85 18.90 -0.96
N ASP A 162 -47.02 18.63 -1.97
CA ASP A 162 -45.62 18.29 -1.79
C ASP A 162 -44.82 19.41 -1.07
N GLU A 163 -45.08 20.67 -1.40
CA GLU A 163 -44.47 21.80 -0.71
C GLU A 163 -44.91 21.91 0.77
N ILE A 164 -46.17 21.59 1.07
CA ILE A 164 -46.65 21.55 2.46
C ILE A 164 -45.94 20.44 3.24
N LEU A 165 -45.84 19.23 2.68
CA LEU A 165 -45.12 18.12 3.33
C LEU A 165 -43.65 18.46 3.60
N LYS A 166 -42.95 19.08 2.64
CA LYS A 166 -41.58 19.56 2.83
C LYS A 166 -41.49 20.57 3.98
N LYS A 167 -42.41 21.54 4.04
CA LYS A 167 -42.42 22.55 5.10
C LYS A 167 -42.65 21.94 6.48
N VAL A 168 -43.61 21.00 6.59
CA VAL A 168 -43.90 20.30 7.85
C VAL A 168 -42.69 19.49 8.29
N ALA A 169 -42.09 18.72 7.40
CA ALA A 169 -40.89 17.94 7.71
C ALA A 169 -39.75 18.84 8.19
N ASN A 170 -39.48 19.95 7.50
CA ASN A 170 -38.45 20.91 7.87
C ASN A 170 -38.71 21.56 9.24
N LEU A 171 -39.97 21.90 9.54
CA LEU A 171 -40.35 22.45 10.85
C LEU A 171 -40.04 21.45 11.97
N LEU A 172 -40.38 20.17 11.78
CA LEU A 172 -40.13 19.12 12.76
C LEU A 172 -38.65 18.79 12.96
N GLN A 173 -37.83 19.01 11.95
CA GLN A 173 -36.37 18.77 12.02
C GLN A 173 -35.62 19.92 12.70
N THR A 174 -36.16 21.13 12.70
CA THR A 174 -35.50 22.35 13.25
C THR A 174 -35.93 22.67 14.67
N THR A 175 -36.81 21.91 15.26
CA THR A 175 -37.28 22.06 16.67
C THR A 175 -36.55 21.07 17.58
#